data_cfc03b3f33f907eef113bb47411c2732
#
_entry.id   cfc03b3f33f907eef113bb47411c2732
#
_cell.length_a   1.000
_cell.length_b   1.000
_cell.length_c   1.000
_cell.angle_alpha   90.00
_cell.angle_beta   90.00
_cell.angle_gamma   90.00
#
_symmetry.space_group_name_H-M   'P 1'
#
loop_
_entity.id
_entity.type
_entity.pdbx_description
1 polymer ?
#
loop_
_entity_poly.entity_id
_entity_poly.type
_entity_poly.pdbx_seq_one_letter_code
_entity_poly.pdbx_strand_id
1 'polypeptide(L)'
;MAEAETRLVIFDCDGVLVDSEPISVSVLVKAMNDLDVPITEEEVYGRFLGRSLATVIETMKTEYNVHPGQEFLEQIRTDLYTRFRRELKPMAGIAETIDTLGIPCCVASSSQVERIRLSLTVTGLIDRLPDIFSATMVKHGKPAPDLFLHAAHEMNVEPANCVVVEDSPAGIEAAKAAGMRVFAFTGGSHANFSGYRAELDRLSPEAVFDAMPDLIHLVRKHKQDGMHL
;
A
#
# COMPACT_ATOMS: atom_id res chain seq x y z
N MET A 1 18.75 -14.43 19.80
CA MET A 1 17.31 -14.43 20.14
C MET A 1 16.62 -15.23 19.05
N ALA A 2 15.73 -16.18 19.38
CA ALA A 2 14.98 -16.90 18.35
C ALA A 2 14.17 -15.87 17.52
N GLU A 3 14.26 -15.95 16.20
CA GLU A 3 13.45 -15.13 15.32
C GLU A 3 11.97 -15.43 15.56
N ALA A 4 11.16 -14.37 15.63
CA ALA A 4 9.74 -14.51 15.93
C ALA A 4 9.01 -15.21 14.77
N GLU A 5 8.20 -16.21 15.08
CA GLU A 5 7.38 -16.92 14.09
C GLU A 5 6.36 -15.96 13.47
N THR A 6 6.24 -15.95 12.12
CA THR A 6 5.20 -15.15 11.44
C THR A 6 3.82 -15.78 11.71
N ARG A 7 2.92 -15.00 12.29
CA ARG A 7 1.55 -15.39 12.63
C ARG A 7 0.48 -14.55 11.94
N LEU A 8 0.89 -13.42 11.32
CA LEU A 8 0.01 -12.53 10.57
C LEU A 8 0.79 -11.90 9.41
N VAL A 9 0.20 -11.85 8.23
CA VAL A 9 0.66 -10.99 7.13
C VAL A 9 -0.29 -9.83 6.96
N ILE A 10 0.24 -8.61 7.03
CA ILE A 10 -0.49 -7.36 6.85
C ILE A 10 -0.09 -6.80 5.49
N PHE A 11 -1.03 -6.74 4.57
CA PHE A 11 -0.80 -6.18 3.23
C PHE A 11 -1.21 -4.70 3.18
N ASP A 12 -0.38 -3.85 2.57
CA ASP A 12 -0.93 -2.64 1.98
C ASP A 12 -1.85 -3.00 0.80
N CYS A 13 -2.67 -2.04 0.37
CA CYS A 13 -3.64 -2.27 -0.70
C CYS A 13 -3.13 -1.80 -2.06
N ASP A 14 -2.89 -0.49 -2.16
CA ASP A 14 -2.54 0.18 -3.40
C ASP A 14 -1.06 -0.11 -3.74
N GLY A 15 -0.77 -0.64 -4.92
CA GLY A 15 0.59 -1.02 -5.32
C GLY A 15 1.07 -2.39 -4.81
N VAL A 16 0.34 -3.02 -3.87
CA VAL A 16 0.67 -4.35 -3.30
C VAL A 16 -0.37 -5.40 -3.65
N LEU A 17 -1.63 -5.19 -3.32
CA LEU A 17 -2.73 -6.11 -3.65
C LEU A 17 -3.30 -5.83 -5.04
N VAL A 18 -3.34 -4.56 -5.42
CA VAL A 18 -3.92 -4.07 -6.69
C VAL A 18 -2.99 -3.07 -7.37
N ASP A 19 -2.92 -3.12 -8.70
CA ASP A 19 -2.10 -2.21 -9.52
C ASP A 19 -2.88 -0.92 -9.81
N SER A 20 -3.08 -0.13 -8.76
CA SER A 20 -3.92 1.07 -8.79
C SER A 20 -3.18 2.34 -9.21
N GLU A 21 -1.85 2.37 -9.07
CA GLU A 21 -1.06 3.59 -9.25
C GLU A 21 -1.15 4.19 -10.66
N PRO A 22 -1.07 3.42 -11.77
CA PRO A 22 -1.21 4.01 -13.10
C PRO A 22 -2.56 4.72 -13.31
N ILE A 23 -3.63 4.15 -12.73
CA ILE A 23 -4.97 4.75 -12.83
C ILE A 23 -5.03 6.02 -11.97
N SER A 24 -4.52 5.96 -10.74
CA SER A 24 -4.50 7.08 -9.79
C SER A 24 -3.71 8.27 -10.35
N VAL A 25 -2.53 8.02 -10.89
CA VAL A 25 -1.67 9.02 -11.52
C VAL A 25 -2.37 9.67 -12.71
N SER A 26 -2.91 8.88 -13.62
CA SER A 26 -3.61 9.39 -14.81
C SER A 26 -4.84 10.24 -14.46
N VAL A 27 -5.62 9.85 -13.44
CA VAL A 27 -6.75 10.65 -12.95
C VAL A 27 -6.27 11.97 -12.36
N LEU A 28 -5.21 11.94 -11.56
CA LEU A 28 -4.67 13.14 -10.93
C LEU A 28 -4.09 14.11 -11.96
N VAL A 29 -3.30 13.61 -12.91
CA VAL A 29 -2.76 14.42 -14.02
C VAL A 29 -3.88 15.13 -14.76
N LYS A 30 -4.93 14.39 -15.14
CA LYS A 30 -6.08 14.99 -15.81
C LYS A 30 -6.73 16.08 -14.96
N ALA A 31 -7.02 15.78 -13.70
CA ALA A 31 -7.71 16.71 -12.80
C ALA A 31 -6.90 17.99 -12.54
N MET A 32 -5.58 17.89 -12.41
CA MET A 32 -4.70 19.06 -12.24
C MET A 32 -4.62 19.90 -13.52
N ASN A 33 -4.46 19.26 -14.69
CA ASN A 33 -4.44 19.96 -15.96
C ASN A 33 -5.80 20.65 -16.27
N ASP A 34 -6.93 20.08 -15.88
CA ASP A 34 -8.26 20.69 -16.00
C ASP A 34 -8.40 21.98 -15.16
N LEU A 35 -7.50 22.19 -14.18
CA LEU A 35 -7.39 23.43 -13.38
C LEU A 35 -6.20 24.31 -13.79
N ASP A 36 -5.72 24.19 -15.02
CA ASP A 36 -4.57 24.93 -15.55
C ASP A 36 -3.27 24.74 -14.73
N VAL A 37 -3.13 23.63 -14.00
CA VAL A 37 -1.89 23.21 -13.34
C VAL A 37 -1.19 22.22 -14.25
N PRO A 38 -0.22 22.64 -15.06
CA PRO A 38 0.47 21.76 -15.99
C PRO A 38 1.36 20.79 -15.21
N ILE A 39 1.03 19.51 -15.27
CA ILE A 39 1.80 18.45 -14.64
C ILE A 39 1.82 17.20 -15.53
N THR A 40 2.94 16.52 -15.55
CA THR A 40 3.11 15.25 -16.27
C THR A 40 2.95 14.05 -15.34
N GLU A 41 2.76 12.86 -15.92
CA GLU A 41 2.75 11.61 -15.15
C GLU A 41 4.06 11.43 -14.38
N GLU A 42 5.20 11.74 -15.00
CA GLU A 42 6.52 11.64 -14.38
C GLU A 42 6.63 12.50 -13.13
N GLU A 43 6.15 13.74 -13.19
CA GLU A 43 6.13 14.65 -12.05
C GLU A 43 5.18 14.17 -10.95
N VAL A 44 4.03 13.58 -11.31
CA VAL A 44 3.10 13.01 -10.32
C VAL A 44 3.73 11.81 -9.63
N TYR A 45 4.36 10.90 -10.37
CA TYR A 45 5.09 9.77 -9.77
C TYR A 45 6.20 10.26 -8.83
N GLY A 46 7.02 11.21 -9.25
CA GLY A 46 8.14 11.70 -8.44
C GLY A 46 7.74 12.49 -7.19
N ARG A 47 6.55 13.10 -7.18
CA ARG A 47 6.13 14.04 -6.12
C ARG A 47 5.01 13.52 -5.23
N PHE A 48 4.11 12.70 -5.77
CA PHE A 48 2.85 12.35 -5.11
C PHE A 48 2.62 10.86 -4.91
N LEU A 49 3.49 9.99 -5.45
CA LEU A 49 3.38 8.55 -5.22
C LEU A 49 3.36 8.24 -3.72
N GLY A 50 2.39 7.47 -3.28
CA GLY A 50 2.20 7.13 -1.86
C GLY A 50 1.80 8.30 -0.95
N ARG A 51 1.58 9.51 -1.49
CA ARG A 51 1.14 10.68 -0.73
C ARG A 51 -0.38 10.77 -0.65
N SER A 52 -0.86 11.40 0.41
CA SER A 52 -2.30 11.66 0.56
C SER A 52 -2.80 12.74 -0.41
N LEU A 53 -4.08 12.68 -0.77
CA LEU A 53 -4.71 13.75 -1.56
C LEU A 53 -4.64 15.12 -0.86
N ALA A 54 -4.60 15.15 0.47
CA ALA A 54 -4.37 16.37 1.23
C ALA A 54 -3.01 17.01 0.92
N THR A 55 -1.96 16.20 0.77
CA THR A 55 -0.62 16.67 0.35
C THR A 55 -0.67 17.27 -1.06
N VAL A 56 -1.38 16.63 -2.00
CA VAL A 56 -1.55 17.15 -3.36
C VAL A 56 -2.22 18.52 -3.33
N ILE A 57 -3.32 18.67 -2.59
CA ILE A 57 -4.05 19.93 -2.45
C ILE A 57 -3.16 21.01 -1.85
N GLU A 58 -2.40 20.69 -0.82
CA GLU A 58 -1.50 21.66 -0.20
C GLU A 58 -0.42 22.14 -1.18
N THR A 59 0.12 21.24 -1.98
CA THR A 59 1.05 21.59 -3.07
C THR A 59 0.39 22.48 -4.12
N MET A 60 -0.83 22.17 -4.53
CA MET A 60 -1.59 23.01 -5.48
C MET A 60 -1.77 24.44 -4.96
N LYS A 61 -2.05 24.58 -3.66
CA LYS A 61 -2.21 25.89 -3.01
C LYS A 61 -0.88 26.66 -2.95
N THR A 62 0.17 26.00 -2.48
CA THR A 62 1.43 26.66 -2.14
C THR A 62 2.30 26.96 -3.36
N GLU A 63 2.33 26.06 -4.35
CA GLU A 63 3.22 26.20 -5.50
C GLU A 63 2.52 26.75 -6.74
N TYR A 64 1.24 26.43 -6.92
CA TYR A 64 0.49 26.83 -8.12
C TYR A 64 -0.56 27.92 -7.83
N ASN A 65 -0.73 28.32 -6.55
CA ASN A 65 -1.76 29.27 -6.13
C ASN A 65 -3.19 28.86 -6.57
N VAL A 66 -3.44 27.54 -6.68
CA VAL A 66 -4.72 26.95 -7.02
C VAL A 66 -5.37 26.41 -5.77
N HIS A 67 -6.62 26.78 -5.50
CA HIS A 67 -7.38 26.40 -4.31
C HIS A 67 -8.53 25.48 -4.71
N PRO A 68 -8.29 24.16 -4.86
CA PRO A 68 -9.33 23.24 -5.27
C PRO A 68 -10.45 23.17 -4.24
N GLY A 69 -11.69 23.29 -4.73
CA GLY A 69 -12.88 23.14 -3.90
C GLY A 69 -13.28 21.68 -3.67
N GLN A 70 -14.36 21.48 -2.92
CA GLN A 70 -14.91 20.14 -2.65
C GLN A 70 -15.31 19.42 -3.94
N GLU A 71 -15.81 20.14 -4.94
CA GLU A 71 -16.21 19.61 -6.24
C GLU A 71 -15.04 18.92 -6.96
N PHE A 72 -13.83 19.47 -6.90
CA PHE A 72 -12.62 18.86 -7.43
C PHE A 72 -12.33 17.50 -6.78
N LEU A 73 -12.48 17.43 -5.45
CA LEU A 73 -12.26 16.18 -4.72
C LEU A 73 -13.28 15.10 -5.08
N GLU A 74 -14.53 15.51 -5.23
CA GLU A 74 -15.63 14.62 -5.63
C GLU A 74 -15.45 14.13 -7.07
N GLN A 75 -14.97 15.01 -7.96
CA GLN A 75 -14.68 14.64 -9.34
C GLN A 75 -13.53 13.61 -9.43
N ILE A 76 -12.41 13.85 -8.74
CA ILE A 76 -11.29 12.88 -8.68
C ILE A 76 -11.79 11.53 -8.17
N ARG A 77 -12.55 11.52 -7.09
CA ARG A 77 -13.08 10.28 -6.51
C ARG A 77 -13.99 9.55 -7.49
N THR A 78 -14.87 10.27 -8.16
CA THR A 78 -15.83 9.73 -9.12
C THR A 78 -15.10 9.12 -10.32
N ASP A 79 -14.14 9.83 -10.90
CA ASP A 79 -13.36 9.39 -12.04
C ASP A 79 -12.52 8.16 -11.67
N LEU A 80 -11.85 8.20 -10.51
CA LEU A 80 -11.04 7.12 -9.99
C LEU A 80 -11.88 5.84 -9.79
N TYR A 81 -13.01 5.93 -9.10
CA TYR A 81 -13.87 4.78 -8.83
C TYR A 81 -14.52 4.23 -10.10
N THR A 82 -14.83 5.10 -11.07
CA THR A 82 -15.34 4.68 -12.37
C THR A 82 -14.29 3.88 -13.13
N ARG A 83 -13.05 4.35 -13.14
CA ARG A 83 -11.94 3.65 -13.78
C ARG A 83 -11.56 2.36 -13.05
N PHE A 84 -11.57 2.35 -11.72
CA PHE A 84 -11.33 1.12 -10.94
C PHE A 84 -12.31 0.00 -11.31
N ARG A 85 -13.60 0.31 -11.46
CA ARG A 85 -14.60 -0.70 -11.88
C ARG A 85 -14.33 -1.29 -13.26
N ARG A 86 -13.59 -0.60 -14.12
CA ARG A 86 -13.35 -1.01 -15.51
C ARG A 86 -11.96 -1.56 -15.77
N GLU A 87 -10.97 -1.07 -15.05
CA GLU A 87 -9.56 -1.19 -15.43
C GLU A 87 -8.69 -1.82 -14.33
N LEU A 88 -9.10 -1.71 -13.04
CA LEU A 88 -8.28 -2.17 -11.93
C LEU A 88 -8.05 -3.69 -11.99
N LYS A 89 -6.81 -4.07 -11.81
CA LYS A 89 -6.39 -5.48 -11.80
C LYS A 89 -5.73 -5.83 -10.46
N PRO A 90 -5.90 -7.07 -10.00
CA PRO A 90 -5.10 -7.57 -8.88
C PRO A 90 -3.63 -7.71 -9.31
N MET A 91 -2.70 -7.63 -8.37
CA MET A 91 -1.32 -8.01 -8.62
C MET A 91 -1.25 -9.47 -9.05
N ALA A 92 -0.33 -9.74 -10.00
CA ALA A 92 -0.17 -11.09 -10.54
C ALA A 92 0.20 -12.10 -9.44
N GLY A 93 -0.54 -13.20 -9.34
CA GLY A 93 -0.30 -14.26 -8.38
C GLY A 93 -0.76 -13.98 -6.93
N ILE A 94 -1.36 -12.81 -6.64
CA ILE A 94 -1.72 -12.45 -5.26
C ILE A 94 -2.78 -13.38 -4.66
N ALA A 95 -3.82 -13.74 -5.42
CA ALA A 95 -4.90 -14.59 -4.94
C ALA A 95 -4.38 -15.99 -4.54
N GLU A 96 -3.60 -16.62 -5.40
CA GLU A 96 -2.98 -17.92 -5.16
C GLU A 96 -1.96 -17.85 -4.01
N THR A 97 -1.25 -16.73 -3.88
CA THR A 97 -0.31 -16.52 -2.79
C THR A 97 -1.04 -16.47 -1.45
N ILE A 98 -2.13 -15.70 -1.32
CA ILE A 98 -2.94 -15.63 -0.10
C ILE A 98 -3.50 -17.00 0.25
N ASP A 99 -4.07 -17.72 -0.72
CA ASP A 99 -4.64 -19.06 -0.53
C ASP A 99 -3.56 -20.07 -0.07
N THR A 100 -2.29 -19.88 -0.43
CA THR A 100 -1.17 -20.80 -0.14
C THR A 100 -0.41 -20.47 1.15
N LEU A 101 -0.48 -19.22 1.63
CA LEU A 101 0.25 -18.78 2.84
C LEU A 101 -0.10 -19.60 4.07
N GLY A 102 -1.39 -19.95 4.24
CA GLY A 102 -1.86 -20.79 5.36
C GLY A 102 -1.74 -20.11 6.73
N ILE A 103 -1.59 -18.80 6.77
CA ILE A 103 -1.60 -17.94 7.96
C ILE A 103 -2.58 -16.79 7.75
N PRO A 104 -3.17 -16.22 8.82
CA PRO A 104 -4.06 -15.09 8.73
C PRO A 104 -3.45 -13.92 7.94
N CYS A 105 -4.29 -13.27 7.14
CA CYS A 105 -3.93 -12.10 6.36
C CYS A 105 -4.97 -11.00 6.58
N CYS A 106 -4.53 -9.74 6.59
CA CYS A 106 -5.41 -8.58 6.62
C CYS A 106 -4.88 -7.44 5.76
N VAL A 107 -5.68 -6.41 5.58
CA VAL A 107 -5.31 -5.21 4.81
C VAL A 107 -5.16 -4.01 5.74
N ALA A 108 -4.07 -3.24 5.57
CA ALA A 108 -3.84 -1.99 6.29
C ALA A 108 -3.36 -0.89 5.33
N SER A 109 -4.26 -0.02 4.90
CA SER A 109 -4.02 0.96 3.83
C SER A 109 -4.27 2.40 4.28
N SER A 110 -3.53 3.34 3.67
CA SER A 110 -3.75 4.78 3.80
C SER A 110 -5.05 5.26 3.15
N SER A 111 -5.67 4.44 2.33
CA SER A 111 -6.92 4.74 1.63
C SER A 111 -8.14 4.67 2.56
N GLN A 112 -9.23 5.35 2.18
CA GLN A 112 -10.52 5.23 2.86
C GLN A 112 -11.10 3.82 2.69
N VAL A 113 -11.84 3.34 3.70
CA VAL A 113 -12.46 2.00 3.72
C VAL A 113 -13.25 1.72 2.45
N GLU A 114 -13.99 2.70 1.95
CA GLU A 114 -14.80 2.57 0.74
C GLU A 114 -13.94 2.26 -0.50
N ARG A 115 -12.80 2.94 -0.65
CA ARG A 115 -11.85 2.69 -1.74
C ARG A 115 -11.23 1.30 -1.63
N ILE A 116 -10.79 0.90 -0.44
CA ILE A 116 -10.21 -0.43 -0.21
C ILE A 116 -11.22 -1.52 -0.58
N ARG A 117 -12.45 -1.41 -0.06
CA ARG A 117 -13.52 -2.37 -0.37
C ARG A 117 -13.84 -2.43 -1.85
N LEU A 118 -13.93 -1.28 -2.53
CA LEU A 118 -14.12 -1.24 -3.99
C LEU A 118 -12.99 -1.99 -4.71
N SER A 119 -11.74 -1.67 -4.38
CA SER A 119 -10.55 -2.30 -5.00
C SER A 119 -10.56 -3.81 -4.83
N LEU A 120 -10.78 -4.30 -3.61
CA LEU A 120 -10.83 -5.74 -3.33
C LEU A 120 -12.04 -6.43 -3.99
N THR A 121 -13.18 -5.74 -4.07
CA THR A 121 -14.39 -6.30 -4.71
C THR A 121 -14.19 -6.47 -6.21
N VAL A 122 -13.74 -5.43 -6.91
CA VAL A 122 -13.60 -5.48 -8.38
C VAL A 122 -12.48 -6.41 -8.83
N THR A 123 -11.50 -6.69 -7.95
CA THR A 123 -10.39 -7.61 -8.22
C THR A 123 -10.62 -9.02 -7.67
N GLY A 124 -11.77 -9.29 -7.02
CA GLY A 124 -12.12 -10.61 -6.48
C GLY A 124 -11.34 -11.04 -5.24
N LEU A 125 -10.75 -10.07 -4.51
CA LEU A 125 -9.94 -10.35 -3.31
C LEU A 125 -10.73 -10.17 -2.00
N ILE A 126 -11.94 -9.61 -2.03
CA ILE A 126 -12.70 -9.22 -0.84
C ILE A 126 -13.00 -10.38 0.11
N ASP A 127 -13.31 -11.56 -0.43
CA ASP A 127 -13.64 -12.74 0.38
C ASP A 127 -12.40 -13.40 1.02
N ARG A 128 -11.20 -13.14 0.47
CA ARG A 128 -9.91 -13.61 1.01
C ARG A 128 -9.35 -12.70 2.09
N LEU A 129 -9.75 -11.43 2.07
CA LEU A 129 -9.22 -10.37 2.95
C LEU A 129 -10.39 -9.59 3.57
N PRO A 130 -11.21 -10.22 4.43
CA PRO A 130 -12.36 -9.57 5.06
C PRO A 130 -11.96 -8.50 6.08
N ASP A 131 -10.78 -8.66 6.72
CA ASP A 131 -10.27 -7.78 7.76
C ASP A 131 -9.52 -6.59 7.14
N ILE A 132 -10.17 -5.42 7.16
CA ILE A 132 -9.71 -4.21 6.49
C ILE A 132 -9.52 -3.10 7.51
N PHE A 133 -8.30 -2.56 7.58
CA PHE A 133 -7.92 -1.43 8.41
C PHE A 133 -7.51 -0.24 7.53
N SER A 134 -8.07 0.91 7.84
CA SER A 134 -7.87 2.16 7.10
C SER A 134 -7.20 3.21 7.98
N ALA A 135 -6.40 4.08 7.40
CA ALA A 135 -5.85 5.24 8.11
C ALA A 135 -6.92 6.14 8.74
N THR A 136 -8.18 6.05 8.28
CA THR A 136 -9.31 6.77 8.89
C THR A 136 -9.72 6.23 10.28
N MET A 137 -9.22 5.06 10.67
CA MET A 137 -9.51 4.41 11.96
C MET A 137 -8.49 4.78 13.05
N VAL A 138 -7.43 5.51 12.70
CA VAL A 138 -6.33 5.85 13.61
C VAL A 138 -6.07 7.35 13.63
N LYS A 139 -5.31 7.80 14.63
CA LYS A 139 -5.00 9.22 14.80
C LYS A 139 -3.96 9.70 13.80
N HIS A 140 -2.92 8.88 13.56
CA HIS A 140 -1.84 9.22 12.67
C HIS A 140 -1.68 8.09 11.63
N GLY A 141 -1.74 8.46 10.34
CA GLY A 141 -1.45 7.53 9.23
C GLY A 141 0.05 7.33 9.02
N LYS A 142 0.41 6.43 8.09
CA LYS A 142 1.78 6.21 7.66
C LYS A 142 2.48 7.55 7.35
N PRO A 143 3.70 7.81 7.83
CA PRO A 143 4.68 6.85 8.37
C PRO A 143 4.58 6.58 9.88
N ALA A 144 3.54 7.07 10.60
CA ALA A 144 3.33 6.68 11.99
C ALA A 144 2.93 5.19 12.09
N PRO A 145 3.28 4.50 13.19
CA PRO A 145 3.03 3.07 13.36
C PRO A 145 1.57 2.72 13.65
N ASP A 146 0.73 3.72 13.94
CA ASP A 146 -0.61 3.56 14.52
C ASP A 146 -1.47 2.57 13.73
N LEU A 147 -1.44 2.63 12.39
CA LEU A 147 -2.27 1.79 11.53
C LEU A 147 -1.88 0.30 11.63
N PHE A 148 -0.60 0.01 11.59
CA PHE A 148 -0.13 -1.38 11.69
C PHE A 148 -0.29 -1.93 13.10
N LEU A 149 -0.06 -1.11 14.13
CA LEU A 149 -0.32 -1.49 15.52
C LEU A 149 -1.81 -1.76 15.75
N HIS A 150 -2.70 -0.94 15.18
CA HIS A 150 -4.14 -1.16 15.24
C HIS A 150 -4.52 -2.48 14.54
N ALA A 151 -4.02 -2.74 13.34
CA ALA A 151 -4.29 -4.00 12.63
C ALA A 151 -3.81 -5.23 13.44
N ALA A 152 -2.62 -5.20 13.99
CA ALA A 152 -2.09 -6.29 14.82
C ALA A 152 -2.94 -6.51 16.08
N HIS A 153 -3.37 -5.43 16.75
CA HIS A 153 -4.25 -5.49 17.92
C HIS A 153 -5.59 -6.15 17.59
N GLU A 154 -6.29 -5.68 16.54
CA GLU A 154 -7.59 -6.23 16.13
C GLU A 154 -7.49 -7.70 15.67
N MET A 155 -6.38 -8.06 15.05
CA MET A 155 -6.07 -9.45 14.68
C MET A 155 -5.55 -10.31 15.85
N ASN A 156 -5.38 -9.71 17.04
CA ASN A 156 -4.87 -10.35 18.25
C ASN A 156 -3.51 -11.05 18.05
N VAL A 157 -2.58 -10.36 17.37
CA VAL A 157 -1.20 -10.83 17.13
C VAL A 157 -0.21 -9.78 17.60
N GLU A 158 0.84 -10.24 18.30
CA GLU A 158 1.92 -9.34 18.73
C GLU A 158 2.68 -8.77 17.51
N PRO A 159 3.06 -7.48 17.52
CA PRO A 159 3.78 -6.85 16.42
C PRO A 159 5.01 -7.62 15.93
N ALA A 160 5.79 -8.18 16.84
CA ALA A 160 6.98 -8.98 16.50
C ALA A 160 6.67 -10.24 15.68
N ASN A 161 5.41 -10.72 15.70
CA ASN A 161 4.93 -11.86 14.94
C ASN A 161 4.20 -11.48 13.65
N CYS A 162 4.20 -10.19 13.30
CA CYS A 162 3.61 -9.67 12.08
C CYS A 162 4.68 -9.44 11.00
N VAL A 163 4.30 -9.72 9.76
CA VAL A 163 5.04 -9.29 8.57
C VAL A 163 4.16 -8.32 7.81
N VAL A 164 4.71 -7.17 7.47
CA VAL A 164 4.06 -6.18 6.60
C VAL A 164 4.59 -6.34 5.19
N VAL A 165 3.71 -6.35 4.19
CA VAL A 165 4.06 -6.26 2.77
C VAL A 165 3.67 -4.89 2.26
N GLU A 166 4.65 -4.13 1.81
CA GLU A 166 4.53 -2.72 1.50
C GLU A 166 5.33 -2.35 0.25
N ASP A 167 4.90 -1.33 -0.46
CA ASP A 167 5.60 -0.79 -1.63
C ASP A 167 6.11 0.64 -1.41
N SER A 168 5.63 1.35 -0.39
CA SER A 168 5.94 2.77 -0.18
C SER A 168 6.98 3.02 0.92
N PRO A 169 7.81 4.09 0.79
CA PRO A 169 8.72 4.50 1.86
C PRO A 169 8.00 4.76 3.18
N ALA A 170 6.88 5.46 3.15
CA ALA A 170 6.10 5.79 4.35
C ALA A 170 5.57 4.54 5.06
N GLY A 171 5.16 3.51 4.30
CA GLY A 171 4.69 2.27 4.88
C GLY A 171 5.82 1.42 5.47
N ILE A 172 6.98 1.38 4.82
CA ILE A 172 8.17 0.71 5.37
C ILE A 172 8.59 1.35 6.69
N GLU A 173 8.63 2.68 6.75
CA GLU A 173 8.93 3.41 7.99
C GLU A 173 7.91 3.11 9.09
N ALA A 174 6.61 3.11 8.75
CA ALA A 174 5.54 2.80 9.69
C ALA A 174 5.65 1.38 10.26
N ALA A 175 5.93 0.38 9.42
CA ALA A 175 6.11 -1.00 9.84
C ALA A 175 7.31 -1.17 10.79
N LYS A 176 8.43 -0.54 10.45
CA LYS A 176 9.63 -0.53 11.32
C LYS A 176 9.36 0.17 12.65
N ALA A 177 8.68 1.31 12.62
CA ALA A 177 8.28 2.03 13.84
C ALA A 177 7.30 1.22 14.70
N ALA A 178 6.48 0.35 14.10
CA ALA A 178 5.61 -0.59 14.80
C ALA A 178 6.35 -1.80 15.39
N GLY A 179 7.66 -1.96 15.14
CA GLY A 179 8.43 -3.13 15.55
C GLY A 179 8.09 -4.39 14.75
N MET A 180 7.57 -4.23 13.56
CA MET A 180 7.20 -5.33 12.66
C MET A 180 8.28 -5.56 11.60
N ARG A 181 8.36 -6.79 11.12
CA ARG A 181 9.13 -7.14 9.94
C ARG A 181 8.46 -6.55 8.71
N VAL A 182 9.22 -6.08 7.74
CA VAL A 182 8.68 -5.52 6.51
C VAL A 182 9.39 -6.06 5.28
N PHE A 183 8.60 -6.54 4.33
CA PHE A 183 9.04 -6.96 3.01
C PHE A 183 8.57 -5.92 1.99
N ALA A 184 9.52 -5.36 1.24
CA ALA A 184 9.23 -4.37 0.21
C ALA A 184 8.86 -5.07 -1.10
N PHE A 185 7.65 -4.81 -1.60
CA PHE A 185 7.17 -5.32 -2.88
C PHE A 185 7.44 -4.32 -3.99
N THR A 186 8.10 -4.77 -5.04
CA THR A 186 8.47 -3.94 -6.20
C THR A 186 7.91 -4.46 -7.53
N GLY A 187 6.87 -5.31 -7.48
CA GLY A 187 6.23 -5.87 -8.68
C GLY A 187 5.10 -5.02 -9.26
N GLY A 188 4.73 -3.91 -8.62
CA GLY A 188 3.75 -2.96 -9.15
C GLY A 188 4.29 -2.16 -10.33
N SER A 189 3.39 -1.70 -11.22
CA SER A 189 3.76 -0.95 -12.43
C SER A 189 4.57 0.31 -12.14
N HIS A 190 4.34 0.94 -10.99
CA HIS A 190 5.05 2.13 -10.53
C HIS A 190 6.50 1.87 -10.11
N ALA A 191 6.87 0.63 -9.78
CA ALA A 191 8.22 0.29 -9.33
C ALA A 191 9.29 0.43 -10.42
N ASN A 192 8.88 0.57 -11.69
CA ASN A 192 9.78 0.85 -12.81
C ASN A 192 10.28 2.30 -12.84
N PHE A 193 9.79 3.15 -11.94
CA PHE A 193 10.16 4.56 -11.88
C PHE A 193 11.61 4.73 -11.41
N SER A 194 12.35 5.60 -12.12
CA SER A 194 13.77 5.82 -11.83
C SER A 194 13.98 6.30 -10.39
N GLY A 195 14.83 5.60 -9.64
CA GLY A 195 15.18 5.95 -8.25
C GLY A 195 14.28 5.34 -7.18
N TYR A 196 13.10 4.85 -7.52
CA TYR A 196 12.14 4.28 -6.55
C TYR A 196 12.74 3.10 -5.76
N ARG A 197 13.30 2.12 -6.46
CA ARG A 197 13.92 0.96 -5.81
C ARG A 197 15.08 1.35 -4.88
N ALA A 198 15.90 2.33 -5.29
CA ALA A 198 17.00 2.83 -4.47
C ALA A 198 16.51 3.57 -3.21
N GLU A 199 15.32 4.15 -3.24
CA GLU A 199 14.69 4.76 -2.07
C GLU A 199 14.24 3.68 -1.07
N LEU A 200 13.60 2.62 -1.54
CA LEU A 200 13.21 1.48 -0.69
C LEU A 200 14.43 0.78 -0.08
N ASP A 201 15.48 0.55 -0.86
CA ASP A 201 16.73 -0.09 -0.39
C ASP A 201 17.38 0.70 0.75
N ARG A 202 17.35 2.05 0.69
CA ARG A 202 17.86 2.92 1.77
C ARG A 202 17.13 2.73 3.09
N LEU A 203 15.87 2.34 3.04
CA LEU A 203 15.08 2.05 4.24
C LEU A 203 15.38 0.67 4.82
N SER A 204 16.22 -0.13 4.14
CA SER A 204 16.64 -1.46 4.59
C SER A 204 15.46 -2.33 5.07
N PRO A 205 14.48 -2.63 4.21
CA PRO A 205 13.47 -3.64 4.51
C PRO A 205 14.15 -5.00 4.68
N GLU A 206 13.51 -5.95 5.37
CA GLU A 206 14.09 -7.27 5.59
C GLU A 206 14.25 -8.08 4.30
N ALA A 207 13.34 -7.86 3.34
CA ALA A 207 13.43 -8.42 1.99
C ALA A 207 12.87 -7.42 0.96
N VAL A 208 13.37 -7.50 -0.28
CA VAL A 208 12.80 -6.84 -1.45
C VAL A 208 12.46 -7.92 -2.47
N PHE A 209 11.25 -7.93 -3.01
CA PHE A 209 10.79 -8.93 -3.97
C PHE A 209 9.82 -8.32 -4.97
N ASP A 210 9.67 -8.93 -6.16
CA ASP A 210 8.86 -8.41 -7.26
C ASP A 210 7.82 -9.42 -7.79
N ALA A 211 7.87 -10.66 -7.34
CA ALA A 211 6.89 -11.69 -7.68
C ALA A 211 6.13 -12.16 -6.43
N MET A 212 4.80 -11.99 -6.40
CA MET A 212 3.99 -12.37 -5.23
C MET A 212 4.18 -13.80 -4.72
N PRO A 213 4.37 -14.83 -5.58
CA PRO A 213 4.64 -16.19 -5.10
C PRO A 213 5.90 -16.32 -4.22
N ASP A 214 6.88 -15.43 -4.36
CA ASP A 214 8.10 -15.46 -3.55
C ASP A 214 7.83 -15.16 -2.08
N LEU A 215 6.75 -14.44 -1.78
CA LEU A 215 6.32 -14.16 -0.41
C LEU A 215 6.14 -15.43 0.41
N ILE A 216 5.66 -16.52 -0.20
CA ILE A 216 5.46 -17.82 0.47
C ILE A 216 6.78 -18.33 1.02
N HIS A 217 7.86 -18.20 0.27
CA HIS A 217 9.20 -18.62 0.68
C HIS A 217 9.79 -17.68 1.73
N LEU A 218 9.61 -16.38 1.57
CA LEU A 218 10.09 -15.36 2.51
C LEU A 218 9.47 -15.55 3.90
N VAL A 219 8.16 -15.79 3.96
CA VAL A 219 7.45 -16.02 5.23
C VAL A 219 7.87 -17.36 5.88
N ARG A 220 8.14 -18.41 5.06
CA ARG A 220 8.50 -19.76 5.57
C ARG A 220 9.95 -19.91 5.95
N LYS A 221 10.87 -19.18 5.34
CA LYS A 221 12.32 -19.28 5.60
C LYS A 221 12.64 -19.12 7.09
N HIS A 222 11.91 -18.29 7.79
CA HIS A 222 12.03 -18.07 9.21
C HIS A 222 11.40 -19.18 10.10
N LYS A 223 10.64 -20.11 9.50
CA LYS A 223 10.15 -21.31 10.23
C LYS A 223 11.20 -22.41 10.36
N GLN A 224 12.16 -22.47 9.45
CA GLN A 224 13.14 -23.57 9.40
C GLN A 224 14.39 -23.31 10.25
N ASP A 225 14.80 -22.06 10.42
CA ASP A 225 15.99 -21.73 11.23
C ASP A 225 15.73 -21.87 12.74
N GLY A 226 14.47 -21.97 13.18
CA GLY A 226 14.08 -22.22 14.58
C GLY A 226 13.96 -23.70 14.99
N MET A 227 14.19 -24.65 14.08
CA MET A 227 13.97 -26.10 14.34
C MET A 227 15.27 -26.93 14.42
N HIS A 228 16.41 -26.27 14.60
CA HIS A 228 17.71 -26.92 14.91
C HIS A 228 18.21 -26.45 16.27
N LEU A 229 17.67 -27.00 17.33
CA LEU A 229 18.33 -27.23 18.62
C LEU A 229 17.76 -28.50 19.24
#